data_575b2ea6a26cf421c1d98d2123c8504e
#
_entry.id   575b2ea6a26cf421c1d98d2123c8504e
#
_cell.length_a   1.000
_cell.length_b   1.000
_cell.length_c   1.000
_cell.angle_alpha   90.00
_cell.angle_beta   90.00
_cell.angle_gamma   90.00
#
_symmetry.space_group_name_H-M   'P 1'
#
loop_
_entity.id
_entity.type
_entity.pdbx_description
1 polymer ?
#
loop_
_entity_poly.entity_id
_entity_poly.type
_entity_poly.pdbx_seq_one_letter_code
_entity_poly.pdbx_strand_id
1 'polypeptide(L)'
;KNDSLQNILENEIFNPLEMHETRFSVAKKSEHRVMESYAYDPLKSKLTNYLPGPQKLHNYQYPTNEEKFARGGHGLFSTIKDYSIFANMLHSGKSKNGEIIINPQTLKMMNSNALEDYYFPLEITSVDTVKDEKYVNDLEPYGWGMGFRTLMEPEKNKNLGSYGEFGWSGYAATYFLVDDKKNMSALIMTQVFNALPNLQKDFYKYIYTNF
;
A
#
# COMPACT_ATOMS: atom_id res chain seq x y z
N LYS A 1 -0.64 7.56 23.17
CA LYS A 1 0.10 6.50 23.90
C LYS A 1 1.56 6.94 24.00
N ASN A 2 2.18 6.75 25.15
CA ASN A 2 3.59 7.08 25.35
C ASN A 2 4.44 5.83 25.11
N ASP A 3 4.47 5.39 23.84
CA ASP A 3 5.16 4.15 23.42
C ASP A 3 5.74 4.32 22.01
N SER A 4 6.64 3.44 21.59
CA SER A 4 7.19 3.45 20.24
C SER A 4 6.14 3.04 19.21
N LEU A 5 6.28 3.54 17.98
CA LEU A 5 5.38 3.15 16.89
C LEU A 5 5.37 1.63 16.67
N GLN A 6 6.53 0.99 16.77
CA GLN A 6 6.65 -0.47 16.66
C GLN A 6 5.79 -1.17 17.71
N ASN A 7 5.96 -0.83 18.98
CA ASN A 7 5.20 -1.45 20.07
C ASN A 7 3.69 -1.22 19.91
N ILE A 8 3.29 -0.01 19.50
CA ILE A 8 1.89 0.30 19.25
C ILE A 8 1.33 -0.61 18.15
N LEU A 9 2.02 -0.73 17.01
CA LEU A 9 1.56 -1.57 15.91
C LEU A 9 1.58 -3.06 16.27
N GLU A 10 2.61 -3.52 16.98
CA GLU A 10 2.68 -4.90 17.45
C GLU A 10 1.53 -5.26 18.39
N ASN A 11 1.24 -4.41 19.37
CA ASN A 11 0.23 -4.69 20.37
C ASN A 11 -1.20 -4.50 19.89
N GLU A 12 -1.45 -3.49 19.04
CA GLU A 12 -2.80 -3.11 18.64
C GLU A 12 -3.23 -3.73 17.31
N ILE A 13 -2.28 -4.16 16.46
CA ILE A 13 -2.57 -4.64 15.12
C ILE A 13 -1.94 -6.01 14.85
N PHE A 14 -0.60 -6.11 14.93
CA PHE A 14 0.07 -7.30 14.41
C PHE A 14 -0.21 -8.54 15.26
N ASN A 15 -0.10 -8.45 16.58
CA ASN A 15 -0.37 -9.58 17.48
C ASN A 15 -1.86 -10.00 17.45
N PRO A 16 -2.85 -9.09 17.58
CA PRO A 16 -4.25 -9.45 17.47
C PRO A 16 -4.66 -10.05 16.12
N LEU A 17 -3.96 -9.67 15.05
CA LEU A 17 -4.17 -10.22 13.71
C LEU A 17 -3.32 -11.45 13.39
N GLU A 18 -2.44 -11.88 14.31
CA GLU A 18 -1.48 -12.98 14.07
C GLU A 18 -0.52 -12.71 12.88
N MET A 19 -0.15 -11.44 12.65
CA MET A 19 0.78 -11.00 11.62
C MET A 19 2.23 -11.12 12.11
N HIS A 20 2.69 -12.34 12.31
CA HIS A 20 3.95 -12.62 13.02
C HIS A 20 5.23 -12.27 12.23
N GLU A 21 5.11 -12.05 10.94
CA GLU A 21 6.24 -11.72 10.05
C GLU A 21 6.22 -10.24 9.60
N THR A 22 5.35 -9.41 10.20
CA THR A 22 5.28 -7.98 9.91
C THR A 22 5.98 -7.17 11.00
N ARG A 23 7.04 -6.44 10.63
CA ARG A 23 7.89 -5.68 11.58
C ARG A 23 8.79 -4.68 10.88
N PHE A 24 9.41 -3.78 11.66
CA PHE A 24 10.37 -2.80 11.13
C PHE A 24 11.80 -3.35 10.96
N SER A 25 12.09 -4.56 11.39
CA SER A 25 13.39 -5.20 11.21
C SER A 25 13.20 -6.67 10.85
N VAL A 26 14.17 -7.26 10.16
CA VAL A 26 14.16 -8.68 9.80
C VAL A 26 15.23 -9.40 10.62
N ALA A 27 14.86 -10.46 11.31
CA ALA A 27 15.81 -11.28 12.04
C ALA A 27 16.85 -11.87 11.08
N LYS A 28 18.13 -11.90 11.48
CA LYS A 28 19.25 -12.39 10.66
C LYS A 28 18.98 -13.75 9.99
N LYS A 29 18.34 -14.67 10.70
CA LYS A 29 17.94 -15.98 10.17
C LYS A 29 16.95 -15.91 9.00
N SER A 30 16.25 -14.80 8.83
CA SER A 30 15.20 -14.57 7.80
C SER A 30 15.64 -13.61 6.71
N GLU A 31 16.84 -13.08 6.74
CA GLU A 31 17.37 -12.13 5.75
C GLU A 31 17.33 -12.69 4.33
N HIS A 32 17.58 -13.99 4.16
CA HIS A 32 17.53 -14.68 2.87
C HIS A 32 16.14 -14.70 2.23
N ARG A 33 15.09 -14.32 2.97
CA ARG A 33 13.71 -14.22 2.49
C ARG A 33 13.35 -12.79 2.05
N VAL A 34 14.21 -11.83 2.33
CA VAL A 34 13.97 -10.43 1.91
C VAL A 34 14.17 -10.35 0.40
N MET A 35 13.13 -9.87 -0.28
CA MET A 35 13.18 -9.68 -1.72
C MET A 35 14.23 -8.63 -2.07
N GLU A 36 15.03 -8.91 -3.10
CA GLU A 36 15.97 -7.94 -3.64
C GLU A 36 15.24 -6.78 -4.31
N SER A 37 15.87 -5.61 -4.25
CA SER A 37 15.33 -4.38 -4.84
C SER A 37 15.77 -4.25 -6.29
N TYR A 38 14.80 -4.00 -7.17
CA TYR A 38 15.01 -3.76 -8.59
C TYR A 38 14.50 -2.37 -8.98
N ALA A 39 15.00 -1.86 -10.09
CA ALA A 39 14.45 -0.70 -10.78
C ALA A 39 14.08 -1.08 -12.21
N TYR A 40 13.00 -0.49 -12.70
CA TYR A 40 12.68 -0.59 -14.12
C TYR A 40 13.48 0.45 -14.91
N ASP A 41 14.20 -0.02 -15.94
CA ASP A 41 14.90 0.83 -16.91
C ASP A 41 14.03 0.97 -18.16
N PRO A 42 13.37 2.12 -18.36
CA PRO A 42 12.44 2.31 -19.48
C PRO A 42 13.15 2.31 -20.85
N LEU A 43 14.42 2.69 -20.89
CA LEU A 43 15.20 2.71 -22.15
C LEU A 43 15.53 1.30 -22.64
N LYS A 44 15.72 0.38 -21.71
CA LYS A 44 16.05 -1.02 -22.01
C LYS A 44 14.86 -1.95 -21.87
N SER A 45 13.71 -1.45 -21.42
CA SER A 45 12.50 -2.24 -21.12
C SER A 45 12.78 -3.47 -20.26
N LYS A 46 13.61 -3.32 -19.24
CA LYS A 46 13.99 -4.42 -18.36
C LYS A 46 14.21 -4.01 -16.92
N LEU A 47 14.14 -4.98 -16.03
CA LEU A 47 14.55 -4.83 -14.65
C LEU A 47 16.07 -4.83 -14.54
N THR A 48 16.58 -3.94 -13.71
CA THR A 48 17.99 -3.85 -13.32
C THR A 48 18.08 -3.87 -11.80
N ASN A 49 19.19 -4.30 -11.25
CA ASN A 49 19.39 -4.18 -9.80
C ASN A 49 19.28 -2.72 -9.40
N TYR A 50 18.50 -2.47 -8.36
CA TYR A 50 18.40 -1.13 -7.81
C TYR A 50 19.69 -0.79 -7.08
N LEU A 51 20.50 0.06 -7.69
CA LEU A 51 21.68 0.64 -7.05
C LEU A 51 21.29 2.02 -6.55
N PRO A 52 21.20 2.25 -5.23
CA PRO A 52 20.96 3.58 -4.72
C PRO A 52 22.07 4.51 -5.19
N GLY A 53 21.70 5.64 -5.77
CA GLY A 53 22.63 6.65 -6.24
C GLY A 53 23.53 7.22 -5.13
N PRO A 54 24.49 8.10 -5.45
CA PRO A 54 25.44 8.66 -4.47
C PRO A 54 24.78 9.49 -3.37
N GLN A 55 23.57 9.92 -3.56
CA GLN A 55 22.69 10.40 -2.51
C GLN A 55 22.07 9.21 -1.74
N LYS A 56 22.87 8.26 -1.42
CA LYS A 56 22.59 7.15 -0.50
C LYS A 56 21.98 7.62 0.83
N LEU A 57 21.10 8.58 0.71
CA LEU A 57 20.22 8.96 1.74
C LEU A 57 19.35 7.76 1.98
N HIS A 58 19.98 6.93 2.76
CA HIS A 58 19.31 6.04 3.63
C HIS A 58 18.59 4.88 2.97
N ASN A 59 19.42 3.90 2.76
CA ASN A 59 19.01 2.59 3.19
C ASN A 59 17.65 2.15 2.68
N TYR A 60 17.43 2.33 1.38
CA TYR A 60 16.52 1.41 0.71
C TYR A 60 17.10 -0.03 0.66
N GLN A 61 18.37 -0.20 0.99
CA GLN A 61 18.88 -1.42 1.57
C GLN A 61 18.46 -1.39 3.03
N TYR A 62 17.30 -1.94 3.28
CA TYR A 62 16.79 -2.00 4.63
C TYR A 62 17.78 -2.70 5.50
N PRO A 63 18.19 -2.06 6.60
CA PRO A 63 18.95 -2.76 7.59
C PRO A 63 18.03 -3.87 8.11
N THR A 64 18.51 -5.04 7.99
CA THR A 64 18.10 -6.14 8.82
C THR A 64 18.42 -5.87 10.29
N ASN A 65 19.11 -4.78 10.55
CA ASN A 65 19.50 -4.32 11.88
C ASN A 65 18.36 -3.53 12.51
N GLU A 66 18.19 -3.69 13.81
CA GLU A 66 17.28 -2.93 14.64
C GLU A 66 17.41 -1.44 14.37
N GLU A 67 16.53 -0.90 13.56
CA GLU A 67 16.41 0.55 13.46
C GLU A 67 15.89 1.05 14.80
N LYS A 68 16.64 1.94 15.42
CA LYS A 68 16.22 2.61 16.67
C LYS A 68 14.97 3.45 16.50
N PHE A 69 14.47 3.59 15.26
CA PHE A 69 13.40 4.52 14.93
C PHE A 69 12.48 3.95 13.86
N ALA A 70 11.29 3.52 14.26
CA ALA A 70 10.24 3.13 13.35
C ALA A 70 9.68 4.36 12.63
N ARG A 71 9.63 4.34 11.29
CA ARG A 71 9.17 5.46 10.46
C ARG A 71 7.72 5.25 10.05
N GLY A 72 6.88 6.29 10.19
CA GLY A 72 5.47 6.19 9.87
C GLY A 72 5.15 6.03 8.38
N GLY A 73 6.04 6.46 7.48
CA GLY A 73 5.80 6.44 6.04
C GLY A 73 6.41 5.26 5.28
N HIS A 74 7.32 4.50 5.89
CA HIS A 74 8.00 3.35 5.26
C HIS A 74 8.79 2.53 6.28
N GLY A 75 9.34 1.39 5.85
CA GLY A 75 10.26 0.58 6.67
C GLY A 75 9.65 -0.70 7.22
N LEU A 76 8.36 -0.94 7.07
CA LEU A 76 7.76 -2.22 7.42
C LEU A 76 8.15 -3.29 6.39
N PHE A 77 8.63 -4.42 6.91
CA PHE A 77 8.69 -5.68 6.18
C PHE A 77 7.42 -6.47 6.46
N SER A 78 6.89 -7.12 5.46
CA SER A 78 5.73 -7.99 5.60
C SER A 78 5.79 -9.12 4.59
N THR A 79 4.86 -10.05 4.71
CA THR A 79 4.61 -11.11 3.73
C THR A 79 3.24 -10.90 3.10
N ILE A 80 3.03 -11.52 1.94
CA ILE A 80 1.72 -11.50 1.29
C ILE A 80 0.64 -12.10 2.20
N LYS A 81 0.99 -13.11 2.99
CA LYS A 81 0.10 -13.74 3.96
C LYS A 81 -0.33 -12.75 5.05
N ASP A 82 0.62 -12.12 5.72
CA ASP A 82 0.31 -11.18 6.81
C ASP A 82 -0.48 -9.98 6.30
N TYR A 83 -0.03 -9.41 5.17
CA TYR A 83 -0.72 -8.24 4.62
C TYR A 83 -2.13 -8.57 4.09
N SER A 84 -2.38 -9.82 3.62
CA SER A 84 -3.72 -10.25 3.26
C SER A 84 -4.64 -10.35 4.48
N ILE A 85 -4.12 -10.74 5.64
CA ILE A 85 -4.88 -10.73 6.90
C ILE A 85 -5.29 -9.29 7.25
N PHE A 86 -4.36 -8.34 7.13
CA PHE A 86 -4.65 -6.94 7.35
C PHE A 86 -5.70 -6.40 6.36
N ALA A 87 -5.54 -6.66 5.07
CA ALA A 87 -6.50 -6.24 4.04
C ALA A 87 -7.90 -6.84 4.29
N ASN A 88 -7.98 -8.10 4.67
CA ASN A 88 -9.26 -8.74 5.03
C ASN A 88 -9.88 -8.15 6.29
N MET A 89 -9.09 -7.80 7.30
CA MET A 89 -9.57 -7.12 8.50
C MET A 89 -10.27 -5.80 8.15
N LEU A 90 -9.81 -5.08 7.12
CA LEU A 90 -10.39 -3.80 6.71
C LEU A 90 -11.83 -3.88 6.19
N HIS A 91 -12.38 -5.06 5.88
CA HIS A 91 -13.81 -5.22 5.56
C HIS A 91 -14.73 -4.95 6.75
N SER A 92 -14.30 -5.30 7.94
CA SER A 92 -15.16 -5.27 9.13
C SER A 92 -14.56 -4.53 10.33
N GLY A 93 -13.26 -4.24 10.29
CA GLY A 93 -12.51 -3.75 11.44
C GLY A 93 -12.20 -4.81 12.49
N LYS A 94 -12.42 -6.11 12.17
CA LYS A 94 -12.28 -7.21 13.13
C LYS A 94 -11.25 -8.23 12.69
N SER A 95 -10.60 -8.86 13.67
CA SER A 95 -9.83 -10.08 13.44
C SER A 95 -10.73 -11.25 13.03
N LYS A 96 -10.14 -12.33 12.53
CA LYS A 96 -10.89 -13.58 12.22
C LYS A 96 -11.62 -14.19 13.43
N ASN A 97 -11.15 -13.88 14.65
CA ASN A 97 -11.74 -14.33 15.91
C ASN A 97 -12.83 -13.39 16.43
N GLY A 98 -13.15 -12.30 15.70
CA GLY A 98 -14.19 -11.35 16.05
C GLY A 98 -13.73 -10.22 16.98
N GLU A 99 -12.45 -10.15 17.34
CA GLU A 99 -11.89 -9.06 18.11
C GLU A 99 -11.91 -7.75 17.30
N ILE A 100 -12.33 -6.65 17.90
CA ILE A 100 -12.38 -5.35 17.26
C ILE A 100 -10.97 -4.76 17.24
N ILE A 101 -10.38 -4.64 16.06
CA ILE A 101 -9.08 -4.01 15.80
C ILE A 101 -9.26 -2.52 15.50
N ILE A 102 -10.22 -2.21 14.62
CA ILE A 102 -10.59 -0.84 14.28
C ILE A 102 -12.11 -0.72 14.48
N ASN A 103 -12.51 0.30 15.23
CA ASN A 103 -13.93 0.56 15.41
C ASN A 103 -14.61 0.76 14.03
N PRO A 104 -15.77 0.14 13.75
CA PRO A 104 -16.44 0.25 12.45
C PRO A 104 -16.74 1.69 12.01
N GLN A 105 -17.04 2.60 12.94
CA GLN A 105 -17.25 4.02 12.61
C GLN A 105 -15.94 4.67 12.17
N THR A 106 -14.83 4.38 12.86
CA THR A 106 -13.50 4.86 12.48
C THR A 106 -13.11 4.32 11.11
N LEU A 107 -13.31 3.03 10.87
CA LEU A 107 -13.04 2.41 9.58
C LEU A 107 -13.84 3.07 8.45
N LYS A 108 -15.12 3.35 8.68
CA LYS A 108 -15.95 4.08 7.72
C LYS A 108 -15.41 5.49 7.43
N MET A 109 -14.89 6.19 8.43
CA MET A 109 -14.23 7.48 8.22
C MET A 109 -12.94 7.34 7.43
N MET A 110 -12.17 6.27 7.65
CA MET A 110 -10.91 6.02 6.95
C MET A 110 -11.12 5.76 5.46
N ASN A 111 -12.17 5.05 5.08
CA ASN A 111 -12.45 4.66 3.70
C ASN A 111 -13.51 5.51 2.98
N SER A 112 -13.96 6.60 3.59
CA SER A 112 -14.85 7.57 2.95
C SER A 112 -14.07 8.78 2.45
N ASN A 113 -14.52 9.38 1.33
CA ASN A 113 -13.92 10.63 0.88
C ASN A 113 -14.11 11.75 1.92
N ALA A 114 -13.00 12.30 2.40
CA ALA A 114 -12.96 13.40 3.35
C ALA A 114 -12.55 14.73 2.70
N LEU A 115 -12.29 14.75 1.40
CA LEU A 115 -11.98 15.97 0.66
C LEU A 115 -13.24 16.77 0.41
N GLU A 116 -13.12 18.08 0.50
CA GLU A 116 -14.17 19.00 0.09
C GLU A 116 -14.31 18.99 -1.45
N ASP A 117 -15.47 19.35 -1.99
CA ASP A 117 -15.77 19.25 -3.42
C ASP A 117 -14.76 19.95 -4.33
N TYR A 118 -14.15 21.04 -3.87
CA TYR A 118 -13.15 21.77 -4.66
C TYR A 118 -11.76 21.12 -4.72
N TYR A 119 -11.52 20.06 -3.92
CA TYR A 119 -10.31 19.21 -4.02
C TYR A 119 -10.53 17.94 -4.81
N PHE A 120 -11.73 17.75 -5.34
CA PHE A 120 -12.05 16.62 -6.17
C PHE A 120 -12.27 17.11 -7.64
N PRO A 121 -11.71 16.45 -8.68
CA PRO A 121 -10.89 15.23 -8.60
C PRO A 121 -9.53 15.41 -7.91
N LEU A 122 -9.02 14.33 -7.34
CA LEU A 122 -7.74 14.35 -6.63
C LEU A 122 -6.60 14.58 -7.61
N GLU A 123 -5.95 15.74 -7.50
CA GLU A 123 -4.74 16.05 -8.24
C GLU A 123 -3.53 15.98 -7.30
N ILE A 124 -2.62 15.05 -7.55
CA ILE A 124 -1.33 15.03 -6.87
C ILE A 124 -0.27 15.58 -7.82
N THR A 125 0.17 16.80 -7.55
CA THR A 125 1.36 17.32 -8.19
C THR A 125 2.59 16.60 -7.64
N SER A 126 3.19 15.74 -8.45
CA SER A 126 4.49 15.15 -8.11
C SER A 126 5.54 16.25 -7.99
N VAL A 127 6.22 16.30 -6.84
CA VAL A 127 7.36 17.22 -6.66
C VAL A 127 8.58 16.74 -7.45
N ASP A 128 8.60 15.48 -7.87
CA ASP A 128 9.60 14.95 -8.77
C ASP A 128 9.31 15.41 -10.19
N THR A 129 10.24 16.17 -10.72
CA THR A 129 10.23 16.82 -12.04
C THR A 129 10.23 15.86 -13.24
N VAL A 130 10.02 14.60 -13.04
CA VAL A 130 9.69 13.68 -14.12
C VAL A 130 8.22 13.91 -14.46
N LYS A 131 8.02 14.83 -15.40
CA LYS A 131 6.74 15.14 -16.01
C LYS A 131 6.20 13.88 -16.71
N ASP A 132 5.66 12.97 -15.97
CA ASP A 132 4.81 11.94 -16.51
C ASP A 132 3.35 12.38 -16.26
N GLU A 133 2.80 13.11 -17.21
CA GLU A 133 1.41 13.57 -17.23
C GLU A 133 0.42 12.41 -17.04
N LYS A 134 0.88 11.18 -17.18
CA LYS A 134 0.11 9.96 -16.91
C LYS A 134 -0.22 9.71 -15.44
N TYR A 135 0.63 10.14 -14.52
CA TYR A 135 0.41 9.84 -13.09
C TYR A 135 -0.75 10.65 -12.50
N VAL A 136 -0.97 11.85 -12.98
CA VAL A 136 -2.04 12.74 -12.50
C VAL A 136 -3.41 12.19 -12.88
N ASN A 137 -3.55 11.61 -14.06
CA ASN A 137 -4.83 11.13 -14.57
C ASN A 137 -5.31 9.82 -13.93
N ASP A 138 -4.43 9.02 -13.35
CA ASP A 138 -4.80 7.75 -12.73
C ASP A 138 -5.48 7.92 -11.36
N LEU A 139 -5.44 9.11 -10.77
CA LEU A 139 -6.09 9.44 -9.51
C LEU A 139 -7.40 10.22 -9.68
N GLU A 140 -7.73 10.66 -10.89
CA GLU A 140 -8.94 11.44 -11.16
C GLU A 140 -10.23 10.80 -10.59
N PRO A 141 -10.46 9.47 -10.70
CA PRO A 141 -11.69 8.88 -10.19
C PRO A 141 -11.72 8.71 -8.67
N TYR A 142 -10.65 9.08 -7.96
CA TYR A 142 -10.52 8.81 -6.54
C TYR A 142 -10.61 10.07 -5.69
N GLY A 143 -11.32 9.96 -4.57
CA GLY A 143 -11.20 10.84 -3.42
C GLY A 143 -10.18 10.31 -2.41
N TRP A 144 -10.09 10.95 -1.26
CA TRP A 144 -9.16 10.60 -0.20
C TRP A 144 -9.85 10.53 1.17
N GLY A 145 -9.69 9.40 1.85
CA GLY A 145 -10.11 9.21 3.23
C GLY A 145 -8.96 9.46 4.21
N MET A 146 -9.05 8.87 5.38
CA MET A 146 -7.97 8.94 6.37
C MET A 146 -6.95 7.83 6.15
N GLY A 147 -6.07 8.03 5.14
CA GLY A 147 -4.98 7.11 4.81
C GLY A 147 -5.21 6.22 3.58
N PHE A 148 -6.39 6.26 2.98
CA PHE A 148 -6.72 5.50 1.77
C PHE A 148 -7.26 6.42 0.68
N ARG A 149 -6.91 6.13 -0.57
CA ARG A 149 -7.70 6.62 -1.70
C ARG A 149 -9.00 5.82 -1.75
N THR A 150 -10.08 6.46 -2.17
CA THR A 150 -11.42 5.85 -2.26
C THR A 150 -12.00 6.12 -3.64
N LEU A 151 -12.45 5.09 -4.34
CA LEU A 151 -13.02 5.21 -5.67
C LEU A 151 -14.39 5.89 -5.62
N MET A 152 -14.49 7.07 -6.21
CA MET A 152 -15.70 7.90 -6.24
C MET A 152 -16.44 7.84 -7.56
N GLU A 153 -15.72 7.66 -8.67
CA GLU A 153 -16.27 7.67 -10.04
C GLU A 153 -15.83 6.41 -10.82
N PRO A 154 -16.46 5.25 -10.56
CA PRO A 154 -16.09 3.98 -11.22
C PRO A 154 -16.11 4.04 -12.75
N GLU A 155 -17.01 4.83 -13.34
CA GLU A 155 -17.13 5.03 -14.78
C GLU A 155 -15.88 5.66 -15.39
N LYS A 156 -15.21 6.57 -14.70
CA LYS A 156 -13.92 7.14 -15.11
C LYS A 156 -12.78 6.11 -14.98
N ASN A 157 -12.93 5.14 -14.10
CA ASN A 157 -12.01 4.01 -13.97
C ASN A 157 -12.43 2.81 -14.85
N LYS A 158 -13.14 3.05 -15.97
CA LYS A 158 -13.61 2.03 -16.91
C LYS A 158 -14.46 0.93 -16.25
N ASN A 159 -15.18 1.28 -15.18
CA ASN A 159 -15.93 0.35 -14.33
C ASN A 159 -15.08 -0.78 -13.71
N LEU A 160 -13.79 -0.54 -13.57
CA LEU A 160 -12.92 -1.37 -12.75
C LEU A 160 -13.01 -0.87 -11.31
N GLY A 161 -13.58 -1.66 -10.43
CA GLY A 161 -13.86 -1.30 -9.04
C GLY A 161 -15.29 -0.82 -8.79
N SER A 162 -15.70 -0.89 -7.53
CA SER A 162 -17.00 -0.40 -7.08
C SER A 162 -16.86 0.98 -6.43
N TYR A 163 -17.92 1.79 -6.48
CA TYR A 163 -17.96 3.00 -5.67
C TYR A 163 -17.68 2.68 -4.19
N GLY A 164 -16.72 3.35 -3.61
CA GLY A 164 -16.27 3.11 -2.23
C GLY A 164 -15.17 2.06 -2.10
N GLU A 165 -14.69 1.44 -3.19
CA GLU A 165 -13.44 0.66 -3.16
C GLU A 165 -12.31 1.54 -2.64
N PHE A 166 -11.48 1.02 -1.76
CA PHE A 166 -10.40 1.78 -1.17
C PHE A 166 -9.10 0.98 -1.09
N GLY A 167 -8.00 1.69 -0.96
CA GLY A 167 -6.68 1.08 -0.90
C GLY A 167 -5.56 2.08 -1.05
N TRP A 168 -4.35 1.59 -1.26
CA TRP A 168 -3.20 2.44 -1.54
C TRP A 168 -2.09 1.69 -2.28
N SER A 169 -1.11 2.45 -2.72
CA SER A 169 0.09 1.95 -3.40
C SER A 169 1.36 2.33 -2.64
N GLY A 170 2.40 1.51 -2.77
CA GLY A 170 3.73 1.79 -2.25
C GLY A 170 4.72 2.18 -3.35
N TYR A 171 5.77 2.89 -2.97
CA TYR A 171 6.80 3.38 -3.89
C TYR A 171 7.54 2.26 -4.62
N ALA A 172 7.62 1.06 -4.04
CA ALA A 172 8.20 -0.13 -4.67
C ALA A 172 7.18 -0.97 -5.46
N ALA A 173 6.13 -0.33 -5.97
CA ALA A 173 5.07 -0.93 -6.78
C ALA A 173 4.31 -2.06 -6.04
N THR A 174 4.08 -1.88 -4.75
CA THR A 174 3.11 -2.67 -3.99
C THR A 174 1.74 -2.01 -4.09
N TYR A 175 0.68 -2.81 -4.22
CA TYR A 175 -0.70 -2.29 -4.26
C TYR A 175 -1.60 -3.19 -3.45
N PHE A 176 -2.61 -2.60 -2.82
CA PHE A 176 -3.73 -3.35 -2.28
C PHE A 176 -5.03 -2.58 -2.50
N LEU A 177 -6.11 -3.31 -2.55
CA LEU A 177 -7.46 -2.77 -2.58
C LEU A 177 -8.40 -3.61 -1.71
N VAL A 178 -9.46 -2.97 -1.27
CA VAL A 178 -10.60 -3.58 -0.57
C VAL A 178 -11.87 -3.08 -1.25
N ASP A 179 -12.70 -4.00 -1.73
CA ASP A 179 -13.99 -3.71 -2.35
C ASP A 179 -15.08 -4.44 -1.58
N ASP A 180 -15.75 -3.71 -0.67
CA ASP A 180 -16.79 -4.28 0.18
C ASP A 180 -18.02 -4.74 -0.61
N LYS A 181 -18.33 -4.08 -1.74
CA LYS A 181 -19.48 -4.48 -2.58
C LYS A 181 -19.27 -5.83 -3.25
N LYS A 182 -18.02 -6.15 -3.53
CA LYS A 182 -17.63 -7.45 -4.09
C LYS A 182 -17.17 -8.45 -3.02
N ASN A 183 -17.12 -8.03 -1.76
CA ASN A 183 -16.55 -8.82 -0.65
C ASN A 183 -15.15 -9.35 -1.02
N MET A 184 -14.31 -8.48 -1.52
CA MET A 184 -13.03 -8.82 -2.10
C MET A 184 -11.92 -7.91 -1.56
N SER A 185 -10.80 -8.51 -1.20
CA SER A 185 -9.53 -7.79 -1.07
C SER A 185 -8.50 -8.39 -2.02
N ALA A 186 -7.68 -7.56 -2.60
CA ALA A 186 -6.61 -7.99 -3.49
C ALA A 186 -5.33 -7.22 -3.22
N LEU A 187 -4.20 -7.88 -3.36
CA LEU A 187 -2.90 -7.25 -3.19
C LEU A 187 -1.85 -7.85 -4.12
N ILE A 188 -0.88 -7.02 -4.47
CA ILE A 188 0.34 -7.41 -5.16
C ILE A 188 1.54 -6.83 -4.44
N MET A 189 2.54 -7.65 -4.21
CA MET A 189 3.78 -7.24 -3.57
C MET A 189 4.93 -7.36 -4.54
N THR A 190 5.64 -6.26 -4.73
CA THR A 190 6.88 -6.22 -5.50
C THR A 190 7.92 -5.42 -4.73
N GLN A 191 9.14 -5.40 -5.23
CA GLN A 191 10.23 -4.55 -4.75
C GLN A 191 10.91 -3.90 -5.97
N VAL A 192 10.08 -3.22 -6.78
CA VAL A 192 10.51 -2.58 -8.02
C VAL A 192 10.28 -1.08 -7.96
N PHE A 193 11.37 -0.33 -8.02
CA PHE A 193 11.36 1.12 -8.08
C PHE A 193 11.25 1.62 -9.54
N ASN A 194 10.92 2.91 -9.72
CA ASN A 194 10.70 3.54 -11.02
C ASN A 194 9.53 2.92 -11.80
N ALA A 195 8.43 2.70 -11.11
CA ALA A 195 7.12 2.27 -11.64
C ALA A 195 7.18 1.32 -12.87
N LEU A 196 6.80 0.09 -12.68
CA LEU A 196 6.54 -0.83 -13.80
C LEU A 196 5.38 -0.26 -14.64
N PRO A 197 5.59 -0.03 -15.94
CA PRO A 197 4.52 0.46 -16.80
C PRO A 197 3.30 -0.45 -16.73
N ASN A 198 2.14 0.13 -16.51
CA ASN A 198 0.85 -0.52 -16.48
C ASN A 198 0.61 -1.57 -15.37
N LEU A 199 1.57 -1.86 -14.48
CA LEU A 199 1.40 -2.91 -13.47
C LEU A 199 0.10 -2.77 -12.67
N GLN A 200 -0.16 -1.58 -12.13
CA GLN A 200 -1.38 -1.32 -11.38
C GLN A 200 -2.63 -1.51 -12.23
N LYS A 201 -2.62 -0.98 -13.44
CA LYS A 201 -3.75 -1.06 -14.38
C LYS A 201 -4.04 -2.49 -14.81
N ASP A 202 -3.00 -3.27 -15.10
CA ASP A 202 -3.12 -4.68 -15.46
C ASP A 202 -3.60 -5.51 -14.27
N PHE A 203 -3.12 -5.20 -13.06
CA PHE A 203 -3.59 -5.81 -11.82
C PHE A 203 -5.08 -5.56 -11.60
N TYR A 204 -5.55 -4.31 -11.68
CA TYR A 204 -6.96 -3.97 -11.58
C TYR A 204 -7.79 -4.67 -12.65
N LYS A 205 -7.37 -4.59 -13.90
CA LYS A 205 -8.06 -5.26 -15.00
C LYS A 205 -8.17 -6.77 -14.76
N TYR A 206 -7.08 -7.40 -14.33
CA TYR A 206 -7.09 -8.84 -14.06
C TYR A 206 -8.08 -9.20 -12.95
N ILE A 207 -8.03 -8.50 -11.82
CA ILE A 207 -8.91 -8.75 -10.67
C ILE A 207 -10.37 -8.55 -11.06
N TYR A 208 -10.73 -7.42 -11.62
CA TYR A 208 -12.14 -7.11 -11.91
C TYR A 208 -12.71 -7.81 -13.16
N THR A 209 -11.87 -8.48 -13.94
CA THR A 209 -12.33 -9.31 -15.07
C THR A 209 -12.56 -10.77 -14.67
N ASN A 210 -11.82 -11.26 -13.66
CA ASN A 210 -11.82 -12.69 -13.33
C ASN A 210 -12.51 -13.03 -11.99
N PHE A 211 -12.81 -12.03 -11.17
CA PHE A 211 -13.47 -12.16 -9.87
C PHE A 211 -14.58 -11.11 -9.71
#